data_06aa57d15d34dea76e72328f8d7114cf
#
_entry.id   06aa57d15d34dea76e72328f8d7114cf
#
_cell.length_a   1.000
_cell.length_b   1.000
_cell.length_c   1.000
_cell.angle_alpha   90.00
_cell.angle_beta   90.00
_cell.angle_gamma   90.00
#
_symmetry.space_group_name_H-M   'P 1'
#
loop_
_entity.id
_entity.type
_entity.pdbx_description
1 polymer ?
#
loop_
_entity_poly.entity_id
_entity_poly.type
_entity_poly.pdbx_seq_one_letter_code
_entity_poly.pdbx_strand_id
1 'polypeptide(L)'
;MGYIMDLRAYVGHRPLIQVGSCVILEDPQGRILLQQRTDNLLWSFSAAGSMEPGESAEDTARRELLEETGLTAHALELYGVFTGPREHHFYPNGDEVYNVEFAYVCRDWSGTPRCQQGEVEQLGFFPPDALPDDLSPGFRRRLADWRAFRALP
;
A
#
# COMPACT_ATOMS: atom_id res chain seq x y z
N MET A 1 -10.30 7.25 -14.23
CA MET A 1 -9.25 6.20 -14.15
C MET A 1 -7.95 6.88 -13.82
N GLY A 2 -7.01 6.16 -13.22
CA GLY A 2 -5.73 6.76 -12.86
C GLY A 2 -4.77 6.91 -14.03
N TYR A 3 -3.71 7.66 -13.79
CA TYR A 3 -2.69 7.99 -14.80
C TYR A 3 -2.14 6.75 -15.53
N ILE A 4 -1.80 5.69 -14.79
CA ILE A 4 -1.26 4.47 -15.40
C ILE A 4 -2.27 3.81 -16.34
N MET A 5 -3.53 3.74 -15.93
CA MET A 5 -4.57 3.12 -16.77
C MET A 5 -4.87 3.96 -18.01
N ASP A 6 -4.82 5.29 -17.89
CA ASP A 6 -4.97 6.18 -19.03
C ASP A 6 -3.82 5.99 -20.02
N LEU A 7 -2.59 5.86 -19.51
CA LEU A 7 -1.41 5.63 -20.33
C LEU A 7 -1.47 4.28 -21.07
N ARG A 8 -2.08 3.25 -20.45
CA ARG A 8 -2.24 1.93 -21.07
C ARG A 8 -2.98 1.98 -22.40
N ALA A 9 -3.90 2.92 -22.57
CA ALA A 9 -4.61 3.10 -23.85
C ALA A 9 -3.66 3.40 -25.01
N TYR A 10 -2.49 3.97 -24.73
CA TYR A 10 -1.49 4.34 -25.75
C TYR A 10 -0.36 3.32 -25.89
N VAL A 11 0.02 2.65 -24.81
CA VAL A 11 1.21 1.78 -24.81
C VAL A 11 0.87 0.30 -24.69
N GLY A 12 -0.39 -0.06 -24.44
CA GLY A 12 -0.81 -1.45 -24.30
C GLY A 12 -0.18 -2.11 -23.08
N HIS A 13 0.26 -3.38 -23.26
CA HIS A 13 0.79 -4.20 -22.15
C HIS A 13 2.30 -4.05 -21.92
N ARG A 14 2.96 -3.14 -22.62
CA ARG A 14 4.40 -2.92 -22.45
C ARG A 14 4.77 -2.66 -21.01
N PRO A 15 5.97 -3.09 -20.55
CA PRO A 15 6.43 -2.79 -19.20
C PRO A 15 6.44 -1.29 -18.94
N LEU A 16 5.85 -0.88 -17.81
CA LEU A 16 5.90 0.50 -17.35
C LEU A 16 6.59 0.56 -16.01
N ILE A 17 7.29 1.66 -15.74
CA ILE A 17 7.74 1.99 -14.40
C ILE A 17 6.59 2.71 -13.72
N GLN A 18 6.05 2.10 -12.67
CA GLN A 18 4.90 2.62 -11.93
C GLN A 18 5.35 3.08 -10.56
N VAL A 19 5.12 4.35 -10.25
CA VAL A 19 5.43 4.90 -8.94
C VAL A 19 4.20 4.82 -8.06
N GLY A 20 4.39 4.37 -6.83
CA GLY A 20 3.32 4.28 -5.85
C GLY A 20 3.81 4.44 -4.43
N SER A 21 2.87 4.50 -3.50
CA SER A 21 3.13 4.57 -2.08
C SER A 21 2.32 3.50 -1.36
N CYS A 22 2.89 2.94 -0.29
CA CYS A 22 2.17 2.06 0.62
C CYS A 22 2.31 2.55 2.06
N VAL A 23 1.34 2.21 2.89
CA VAL A 23 1.28 2.65 4.28
C VAL A 23 1.04 1.45 5.19
N ILE A 24 1.83 1.35 6.25
CA ILE A 24 1.54 0.52 7.43
C ILE A 24 1.16 1.48 8.55
N LEU A 25 -0.10 1.43 8.97
CA LEU A 25 -0.64 2.28 10.03
C LEU A 25 -0.61 1.50 11.35
N GLU A 26 -0.02 2.10 12.37
CA GLU A 26 0.10 1.51 13.69
C GLU A 26 -0.79 2.24 14.69
N ASP A 27 -1.46 1.49 15.56
CA ASP A 27 -2.21 2.06 16.68
C ASP A 27 -1.32 2.24 17.93
N PRO A 28 -1.84 2.90 18.98
CA PRO A 28 -1.05 3.09 20.20
C PRO A 28 -0.62 1.81 20.92
N GLN A 29 -1.28 0.68 20.64
CA GLN A 29 -0.94 -0.62 21.20
C GLN A 29 0.07 -1.39 20.34
N GLY A 30 0.57 -0.78 19.26
CA GLY A 30 1.52 -1.41 18.35
C GLY A 30 0.91 -2.38 17.36
N ARG A 31 -0.41 -2.43 17.24
CA ARG A 31 -1.08 -3.23 16.23
C ARG A 31 -1.08 -2.51 14.90
N ILE A 32 -1.09 -3.25 13.81
CA ILE A 32 -1.11 -2.68 12.46
C ILE A 32 -2.46 -2.90 11.81
N LEU A 33 -2.90 -1.89 11.04
CA LEU A 33 -4.13 -1.96 10.29
C LEU A 33 -3.88 -2.67 8.96
N LEU A 34 -4.65 -3.70 8.69
CA LEU A 34 -4.63 -4.39 7.41
C LEU A 34 -5.99 -4.28 6.74
N GLN A 35 -6.01 -4.29 5.42
CA GLN A 35 -7.22 -4.41 4.63
C GLN A 35 -7.26 -5.76 3.93
N GLN A 36 -8.45 -6.35 3.88
CA GLN A 36 -8.70 -7.52 3.05
C GLN A 36 -9.33 -7.02 1.74
N ARG A 37 -8.73 -7.39 0.60
CA ARG A 37 -9.19 -6.95 -0.71
C ARG A 37 -10.39 -7.76 -1.18
N THR A 38 -11.35 -7.10 -1.84
CA THR A 38 -12.53 -7.78 -2.39
C THR A 38 -12.18 -8.69 -3.57
N ASP A 39 -11.13 -8.34 -4.34
CA ASP A 39 -10.77 -9.04 -5.57
C ASP A 39 -10.10 -10.40 -5.35
N ASN A 40 -9.34 -10.57 -4.26
CA ASN A 40 -8.61 -11.81 -4.02
C ASN A 40 -8.73 -12.32 -2.57
N LEU A 41 -9.40 -11.58 -1.69
CA LEU A 41 -9.59 -11.87 -0.25
C LEU A 41 -8.27 -12.02 0.52
N LEU A 42 -7.18 -11.45 0.01
CA LEU A 42 -5.90 -11.41 0.72
C LEU A 42 -5.81 -10.16 1.59
N TRP A 43 -5.14 -10.31 2.72
CA TRP A 43 -4.83 -9.19 3.60
C TRP A 43 -3.56 -8.49 3.12
N SER A 44 -3.59 -7.17 3.16
CA SER A 44 -2.52 -6.34 2.63
C SER A 44 -2.32 -5.08 3.48
N PHE A 45 -1.53 -4.15 2.99
CA PHE A 45 -1.24 -2.87 3.61
C PHE A 45 -2.49 -2.19 4.16
N SER A 46 -2.28 -1.23 5.07
CA SER A 46 -3.34 -0.30 5.46
C SER A 46 -3.86 0.44 4.23
N ALA A 47 -2.96 0.90 3.38
CA ALA A 47 -3.28 1.49 2.08
C ALA A 47 -2.12 1.34 1.12
N ALA A 48 -2.41 1.30 -0.17
CA ALA A 48 -1.42 1.32 -1.24
C ALA A 48 -2.07 1.79 -2.54
N GLY A 49 -1.31 2.52 -3.36
CA GLY A 49 -1.79 2.94 -4.65
C GLY A 49 -0.79 3.75 -5.46
N SER A 50 -1.17 4.03 -6.69
CA SER A 50 -0.31 4.69 -7.67
C SER A 50 -0.35 6.20 -7.54
N MET A 51 0.81 6.81 -7.76
CA MET A 51 0.96 8.26 -7.77
C MET A 51 0.27 8.85 -8.99
N GLU A 52 -0.44 9.95 -8.78
CA GLU A 52 -1.04 10.74 -9.83
C GLU A 52 -0.15 11.96 -10.16
N PRO A 53 -0.21 12.49 -11.39
CA PRO A 53 0.57 13.69 -11.75
C PRO A 53 0.30 14.84 -10.79
N GLY A 54 1.38 15.45 -10.31
CA GLY A 54 1.30 16.55 -9.36
C GLY A 54 1.33 16.16 -7.89
N GLU A 55 1.21 14.86 -7.59
CA GLU A 55 1.32 14.38 -6.22
C GLU A 55 2.77 14.13 -5.82
N SER A 56 3.10 14.43 -4.56
CA SER A 56 4.28 13.86 -3.93
C SER A 56 3.97 12.42 -3.48
N ALA A 57 5.01 11.67 -3.11
CA ALA A 57 4.82 10.33 -2.56
C ALA A 57 3.98 10.36 -1.28
N GLU A 58 4.15 11.38 -0.43
CA GLU A 58 3.33 11.57 0.77
C GLU A 58 1.88 11.89 0.43
N ASP A 59 1.64 12.73 -0.57
CA ASP A 59 0.28 13.05 -1.03
C ASP A 59 -0.45 11.79 -1.48
N THR A 60 0.23 10.92 -2.23
CA THR A 60 -0.31 9.64 -2.66
C THR A 60 -0.66 8.76 -1.46
N ALA A 61 0.26 8.64 -0.50
CA ALA A 61 0.03 7.86 0.71
C ALA A 61 -1.18 8.35 1.50
N ARG A 62 -1.30 9.67 1.70
CA ARG A 62 -2.43 10.27 2.41
C ARG A 62 -3.76 10.07 1.68
N ARG A 63 -3.75 10.27 0.37
CA ARG A 63 -4.96 10.11 -0.46
C ARG A 63 -5.45 8.66 -0.42
N GLU A 64 -4.56 7.72 -0.65
CA GLU A 64 -4.92 6.30 -0.66
C GLU A 64 -5.41 5.84 0.72
N LEU A 65 -4.77 6.28 1.80
CA LEU A 65 -5.21 5.94 3.15
C LEU A 65 -6.62 6.45 3.42
N LEU A 66 -6.90 7.70 3.04
CA LEU A 66 -8.22 8.29 3.21
C LEU A 66 -9.28 7.56 2.37
N GLU A 67 -8.99 7.27 1.11
CA GLU A 67 -9.91 6.58 0.21
C GLU A 67 -10.21 5.16 0.68
N GLU A 68 -9.20 4.40 1.05
CA GLU A 68 -9.35 2.98 1.35
C GLU A 68 -9.83 2.71 2.78
N THR A 69 -9.51 3.59 3.73
CA THR A 69 -9.80 3.35 5.15
C THR A 69 -10.62 4.44 5.84
N GLY A 70 -10.77 5.60 5.24
CA GLY A 70 -11.42 6.75 5.87
C GLY A 70 -10.56 7.47 6.90
N LEU A 71 -9.29 7.07 7.05
CA LEU A 71 -8.39 7.65 8.06
C LEU A 71 -7.53 8.76 7.47
N THR A 72 -7.22 9.75 8.31
CA THR A 72 -6.38 10.88 7.94
C THR A 72 -5.01 10.74 8.59
N ALA A 73 -3.97 10.68 7.78
CA ALA A 73 -2.59 10.68 8.25
C ALA A 73 -2.16 12.11 8.56
N HIS A 74 -1.62 12.35 9.76
CA HIS A 74 -1.06 13.65 10.16
C HIS A 74 0.44 13.68 9.96
N ALA A 75 1.12 12.55 10.19
CA ALA A 75 2.56 12.41 9.97
C ALA A 75 2.86 11.05 9.35
N LEU A 76 3.79 11.03 8.42
CA LEU A 76 4.25 9.82 7.76
C LEU A 76 5.76 9.72 7.91
N GLU A 77 6.25 8.52 8.18
CA GLU A 77 7.68 8.25 8.27
C GLU A 77 8.07 7.29 7.17
N LEU A 78 8.96 7.72 6.28
CA LEU A 78 9.47 6.88 5.19
C LEU A 78 10.40 5.81 5.76
N TYR A 79 10.10 4.53 5.53
CA TYR A 79 11.00 3.46 5.94
C TYR A 79 11.77 2.83 4.78
N GLY A 80 11.44 3.17 3.55
CA GLY A 80 12.23 2.74 2.41
C GLY A 80 11.63 3.14 1.07
N VAL A 81 12.49 3.12 0.04
CA VAL A 81 12.09 3.24 -1.35
C VAL A 81 12.59 1.98 -2.05
N PHE A 82 11.69 1.24 -2.67
CA PHE A 82 11.98 -0.09 -3.20
C PHE A 82 11.84 -0.10 -4.71
N THR A 83 12.89 -0.58 -5.37
CA THR A 83 12.97 -0.62 -6.84
C THR A 83 13.71 -1.89 -7.29
N GLY A 84 13.70 -2.14 -8.59
CA GLY A 84 14.50 -3.19 -9.20
C GLY A 84 13.72 -4.47 -9.48
N PRO A 85 14.43 -5.59 -9.74
CA PRO A 85 13.79 -6.83 -10.18
C PRO A 85 12.78 -7.44 -9.21
N ARG A 86 12.95 -7.22 -7.91
CA ARG A 86 12.01 -7.69 -6.87
C ARG A 86 10.66 -7.00 -6.95
N GLU A 87 10.60 -5.85 -7.61
CA GLU A 87 9.39 -5.03 -7.71
C GLU A 87 8.66 -5.23 -9.05
N HIS A 88 9.05 -6.26 -9.80
CA HIS A 88 8.37 -6.66 -11.03
C HIS A 88 7.04 -7.33 -10.71
N HIS A 89 6.00 -6.94 -11.44
CA HIS A 89 4.69 -7.55 -11.33
C HIS A 89 4.05 -7.71 -12.70
N PHE A 90 3.49 -8.89 -12.91
CA PHE A 90 2.79 -9.24 -14.15
C PHE A 90 1.33 -9.52 -13.80
N TYR A 91 0.43 -8.68 -14.32
CA TYR A 91 -1.01 -8.81 -14.04
C TYR A 91 -1.65 -9.88 -14.92
N PRO A 92 -2.77 -10.49 -14.46
CA PRO A 92 -3.47 -11.53 -15.26
C PRO A 92 -3.94 -11.05 -16.63
N ASN A 93 -4.21 -9.75 -16.80
CA ASN A 93 -4.62 -9.17 -18.08
C ASN A 93 -3.47 -8.92 -19.07
N GLY A 94 -2.24 -9.26 -18.67
CA GLY A 94 -1.04 -9.06 -19.50
C GLY A 94 -0.27 -7.77 -19.24
N ASP A 95 -0.79 -6.89 -18.38
CA ASP A 95 -0.05 -5.67 -18.00
C ASP A 95 1.18 -6.03 -17.18
N GLU A 96 2.27 -5.33 -17.43
CA GLU A 96 3.55 -5.54 -16.77
C GLU A 96 4.07 -4.24 -16.19
N VAL A 97 4.54 -4.28 -14.94
CA VAL A 97 5.11 -3.11 -14.27
C VAL A 97 6.38 -3.47 -13.53
N TYR A 98 7.25 -2.48 -13.41
CA TYR A 98 8.33 -2.44 -12.43
C TYR A 98 7.98 -1.32 -11.46
N ASN A 99 7.68 -1.65 -10.21
CA ASN A 99 7.23 -0.67 -9.24
C ASN A 99 8.41 0.10 -8.65
N VAL A 100 8.19 1.39 -8.44
CA VAL A 100 8.98 2.24 -7.55
C VAL A 100 8.06 2.54 -6.38
N GLU A 101 8.33 1.97 -5.21
CA GLU A 101 7.42 2.05 -4.07
C GLU A 101 8.03 2.81 -2.92
N PHE A 102 7.33 3.87 -2.50
CA PHE A 102 7.63 4.64 -1.30
C PHE A 102 6.83 4.04 -0.15
N ALA A 103 7.53 3.50 0.85
CA ALA A 103 6.89 2.78 1.95
C ALA A 103 6.94 3.60 3.23
N TYR A 104 5.77 3.85 3.81
CA TYR A 104 5.58 4.71 4.98
C TYR A 104 5.00 3.95 6.16
N VAL A 105 5.42 4.39 7.35
CA VAL A 105 4.74 4.06 8.62
C VAL A 105 3.94 5.28 9.05
N CYS A 106 2.71 5.07 9.50
CA CYS A 106 1.85 6.12 10.04
C CYS A 106 1.44 5.78 11.46
N ARG A 107 1.90 6.58 12.43
CA ARG A 107 1.55 6.44 13.85
C ARG A 107 0.68 7.60 14.34
N ASP A 108 0.68 8.72 13.60
CA ASP A 108 -0.09 9.92 13.92
C ASP A 108 -1.22 10.06 12.90
N TRP A 109 -2.41 9.68 13.31
CA TRP A 109 -3.58 9.64 12.45
C TRP A 109 -4.86 9.88 13.26
N SER A 110 -5.95 10.17 12.56
CA SER A 110 -7.27 10.35 13.17
C SER A 110 -8.36 9.80 12.27
N GLY A 111 -9.56 9.70 12.82
CA GLY A 111 -10.74 9.23 12.12
C GLY A 111 -11.19 7.87 12.60
N THR A 112 -12.28 7.38 12.01
CA THR A 112 -12.84 6.05 12.28
C THR A 112 -12.69 5.19 11.04
N PRO A 113 -12.10 3.97 11.16
CA PRO A 113 -11.91 3.11 10.00
C PRO A 113 -13.25 2.75 9.34
N ARG A 114 -13.27 2.85 8.01
CA ARG A 114 -14.39 2.41 7.19
C ARG A 114 -13.88 1.82 5.89
N CYS A 115 -14.51 0.77 5.40
CA CYS A 115 -14.13 0.12 4.16
C CYS A 115 -14.52 0.95 2.95
N GLN A 116 -13.61 1.07 1.98
CA GLN A 116 -13.92 1.60 0.67
C GLN A 116 -14.84 0.60 -0.05
N GLN A 117 -16.04 1.04 -0.41
CA GLN A 117 -17.03 0.19 -1.05
C GLN A 117 -16.51 -0.35 -2.39
N GLY A 118 -16.62 -1.67 -2.58
CA GLY A 118 -16.20 -2.34 -3.80
C GLY A 118 -14.73 -2.69 -3.90
N GLU A 119 -13.90 -2.15 -3.01
CA GLU A 119 -12.44 -2.34 -3.03
C GLU A 119 -11.95 -3.10 -1.79
N VAL A 120 -12.49 -2.78 -0.63
CA VAL A 120 -12.08 -3.30 0.67
C VAL A 120 -13.22 -4.10 1.28
N GLU A 121 -12.98 -5.40 1.52
CA GLU A 121 -13.96 -6.30 2.13
C GLU A 121 -14.08 -6.04 3.62
N GLN A 122 -12.94 -5.95 4.30
CA GLN A 122 -12.89 -5.64 5.73
C GLN A 122 -11.54 -5.02 6.13
N LEU A 123 -11.57 -4.34 7.27
CA LEU A 123 -10.39 -3.77 7.93
C LEU A 123 -10.23 -4.42 9.30
N GLY A 124 -9.00 -4.59 9.75
CA GLY A 124 -8.72 -5.10 11.08
C GLY A 124 -7.36 -4.66 11.59
N PHE A 125 -7.26 -4.47 12.90
CA PHE A 125 -5.98 -4.25 13.58
C PHE A 125 -5.47 -5.58 14.10
N PHE A 126 -4.21 -5.87 13.81
CA PHE A 126 -3.58 -7.13 14.19
C PHE A 126 -2.25 -6.87 14.90
N PRO A 127 -1.96 -7.62 15.98
CA PRO A 127 -0.60 -7.61 16.52
C PRO A 127 0.39 -8.09 15.46
N PRO A 128 1.59 -7.50 15.38
CA PRO A 128 2.58 -7.90 14.36
C PRO A 128 3.04 -9.37 14.45
N ASP A 129 2.86 -10.00 15.61
CA ASP A 129 3.19 -11.41 15.83
C ASP A 129 1.97 -12.36 15.70
N ALA A 130 0.80 -11.82 15.37
CA ALA A 130 -0.44 -12.59 15.22
C ALA A 130 -1.23 -12.11 13.99
N LEU A 131 -0.57 -12.05 12.84
CA LEU A 131 -1.17 -11.63 11.58
C LEU A 131 -2.01 -12.75 10.97
N PRO A 132 -3.00 -12.43 10.12
CA PRO A 132 -3.74 -13.46 9.39
C PRO A 132 -2.82 -14.23 8.44
N ASP A 133 -3.20 -15.48 8.10
CA ASP A 133 -2.38 -16.34 7.25
C ASP A 133 -2.38 -15.87 5.78
N ASP A 134 -3.50 -15.34 5.31
CA ASP A 134 -3.70 -15.00 3.90
C ASP A 134 -3.16 -13.60 3.56
N LEU A 135 -1.86 -13.44 3.67
CA LEU A 135 -1.18 -12.18 3.35
C LEU A 135 -0.81 -12.11 1.87
N SER A 136 -0.95 -10.93 1.27
CA SER A 136 -0.53 -10.73 -0.11
C SER A 136 1.01 -10.81 -0.23
N PRO A 137 1.53 -11.31 -1.37
CA PRO A 137 3.00 -11.41 -1.55
C PRO A 137 3.72 -10.07 -1.44
N GLY A 138 3.14 -9.01 -1.98
CA GLY A 138 3.72 -7.66 -1.89
C GLY A 138 3.81 -7.17 -0.46
N PHE A 139 2.74 -7.38 0.32
CA PHE A 139 2.74 -7.02 1.73
C PHE A 139 3.78 -7.84 2.52
N ARG A 140 3.91 -9.14 2.25
CA ARG A 140 4.92 -9.98 2.94
C ARG A 140 6.32 -9.42 2.77
N ARG A 141 6.68 -8.97 1.57
CA ARG A 141 8.00 -8.36 1.33
C ARG A 141 8.17 -7.08 2.15
N ARG A 142 7.20 -6.19 2.08
CA ARG A 142 7.26 -4.90 2.81
C ARG A 142 7.21 -5.08 4.32
N LEU A 143 6.53 -6.12 4.80
CA LEU A 143 6.49 -6.46 6.21
C LEU A 143 7.89 -6.79 6.74
N ALA A 144 8.66 -7.57 5.98
CA ALA A 144 10.04 -7.89 6.33
C ALA A 144 10.90 -6.63 6.39
N ASP A 145 10.77 -5.76 5.40
CA ASP A 145 11.49 -4.48 5.35
C ASP A 145 11.08 -3.57 6.52
N TRP A 146 9.79 -3.50 6.86
CA TRP A 146 9.29 -2.74 8.00
C TRP A 146 9.83 -3.27 9.34
N ARG A 147 9.87 -4.58 9.50
CA ARG A 147 10.41 -5.20 10.72
C ARG A 147 11.90 -4.89 10.89
N ALA A 148 12.65 -4.92 9.79
CA ALA A 148 14.06 -4.54 9.80
C ALA A 148 14.24 -3.06 10.19
N PHE A 149 13.41 -2.19 9.66
CA PHE A 149 13.41 -0.76 10.01
C PHE A 149 13.12 -0.54 11.49
N ARG A 150 12.12 -1.23 12.05
CA ARG A 150 11.77 -1.12 13.47
C ARG A 150 12.87 -1.58 14.39
N ALA A 151 13.74 -2.49 13.95
CA ALA A 151 14.86 -3.02 14.73
C ALA A 151 16.07 -2.06 14.77
N LEU A 152 16.08 -1.00 13.96
CA LEU A 152 17.15 -0.01 13.98
C LEU A 152 17.14 0.79 15.28
N PRO A 153 18.32 1.11 15.87
CA PRO A 153 18.42 1.90 17.09
C PRO A 153 17.96 3.34 16.91
#